data_e8de1a572cfd971f197f9c79b1d232c6
#
_entry.id   e8de1a572cfd971f197f9c79b1d232c6
#
_cell.length_a   1.000
_cell.length_b   1.000
_cell.length_c   1.000
_cell.angle_alpha   90.00
_cell.angle_beta   90.00
_cell.angle_gamma   90.00
#
_symmetry.space_group_name_H-M   'P 1'
#
loop_
_entity.id
_entity.type
_entity.pdbx_description
1 polymer ?
#
loop_
_entity_poly.entity_id
_entity_poly.type
_entity_poly.pdbx_seq_one_letter_code
_entity_poly.pdbx_strand_id
1 'polypeptide(L)'
;MATSLSNSSVTVQQKLPLRSPELVMDINRLGSMHQSRLSFMRHLMRVIMREQWQISPSIVDLDEDGYGTMVYIITTPNKVYSHVLFSDYLDDAERNDRVIAEKWDVTMALVIGEVNAEQLEIMRRNVPKQEAGRANSNMMVLSRGNKSARNFSYVVDELAAGRQPDKSVLAKVGYLYRTTAVYGSGKFGMADWAKVKQQCPDFASPFAAEMFCCYMLRHFSIEQAEHLARIKAPQTSVVFTDEVKRFIGIGNSTGLGMAPYLLRHPKLISRWILTREKAIAKVIADGVVNTESLKRLSQVFNKMLVHIKETTVPDKIQIRRNQTLEQELMLVLESLNDKAISTWQELAAKAEQQYSLETQEILNSALLEVFPDLADEVGPYACIDEHYTLQPSMSVSALRGLIENHYAWALQYDFSQAKANYYFWYRSEEKMEPRIGERFKEPGEENEMPLTIARLVRDCYDCIIAYCDKKTDENESDKVMVAEFLIDNPRQASIVKRIQTMSQECYGEIRGNVADIDMRPMDLLRCKLSFFGVSKFDPKSKLWVRNTMFQGAPVLSDIGQPFADDWYFPTAQAQPAA
;
A
#
# COMPACT_ATOMS: atom_id res chain seq x y z
N MET A 1 -61.84 -8.19 13.36
CA MET A 1 -60.86 -7.81 12.35
C MET A 1 -60.12 -6.61 12.88
N ALA A 2 -58.94 -6.82 13.40
CA ALA A 2 -58.05 -5.76 13.89
C ALA A 2 -56.73 -5.95 13.18
N THR A 3 -56.46 -5.03 12.27
CA THR A 3 -55.22 -4.91 11.51
C THR A 3 -54.12 -4.31 12.38
N SER A 4 -53.15 -5.11 12.72
CA SER A 4 -51.92 -4.65 13.39
C SER A 4 -51.03 -3.94 12.38
N LEU A 5 -50.85 -2.65 12.52
CA LEU A 5 -49.83 -1.86 11.85
C LEU A 5 -48.48 -2.16 12.52
N SER A 6 -47.59 -2.84 11.79
CA SER A 6 -46.21 -2.99 12.19
C SER A 6 -45.49 -1.66 12.05
N ASN A 7 -45.14 -1.05 13.16
CA ASN A 7 -44.17 0.04 13.23
C ASN A 7 -42.79 -0.46 12.80
N SER A 8 -42.39 -0.23 11.56
CA SER A 8 -41.00 -0.29 11.15
C SER A 8 -40.28 0.92 11.76
N SER A 9 -39.55 0.69 12.85
CA SER A 9 -38.61 1.66 13.39
C SER A 9 -37.54 1.95 12.35
N VAL A 10 -37.65 3.08 11.69
CA VAL A 10 -36.54 3.65 10.91
C VAL A 10 -35.44 3.99 11.90
N THR A 11 -34.44 3.12 11.98
CA THR A 11 -33.22 3.40 12.74
C THR A 11 -32.55 4.58 12.06
N VAL A 12 -32.66 5.76 12.65
CA VAL A 12 -31.86 6.93 12.26
C VAL A 12 -30.40 6.53 12.43
N GLN A 13 -29.72 6.27 11.35
CA GLN A 13 -28.26 6.04 11.38
C GLN A 13 -27.62 7.31 11.95
N GLN A 14 -27.18 7.23 13.18
CA GLN A 14 -26.47 8.31 13.86
C GLN A 14 -25.23 8.64 13.03
N LYS A 15 -25.17 9.85 12.48
CA LYS A 15 -24.05 10.29 11.65
C LYS A 15 -22.81 10.38 12.53
N LEU A 16 -21.89 9.42 12.39
CA LEU A 16 -20.65 9.38 13.15
C LEU A 16 -19.83 10.66 12.90
N PRO A 17 -19.29 11.30 13.94
CA PRO A 17 -18.46 12.48 13.77
C PRO A 17 -17.10 12.07 13.18
N LEU A 18 -16.84 12.47 11.95
CA LEU A 18 -15.54 12.27 11.29
C LEU A 18 -14.63 13.48 11.59
N ARG A 19 -13.34 13.23 11.72
CA ARG A 19 -12.36 14.33 11.82
C ARG A 19 -12.39 15.16 10.52
N SER A 20 -12.14 16.47 10.64
CA SER A 20 -12.24 17.38 9.50
C SER A 20 -11.12 17.17 8.46
N PRO A 21 -11.36 17.48 7.18
CA PRO A 21 -10.31 17.40 6.15
C PRO A 21 -9.09 18.25 6.46
N GLU A 22 -9.26 19.41 7.09
CA GLU A 22 -8.16 20.30 7.49
C GLU A 22 -7.19 19.63 8.46
N LEU A 23 -7.73 18.79 9.34
CA LEU A 23 -6.92 18.03 10.29
C LEU A 23 -6.27 16.80 9.65
N VAL A 24 -7.03 16.02 8.89
CA VAL A 24 -6.66 14.66 8.45
C VAL A 24 -5.78 14.65 7.21
N MET A 25 -5.93 15.67 6.34
CA MET A 25 -5.24 15.72 5.06
C MET A 25 -3.80 16.25 5.15
N ASP A 26 -3.23 16.31 6.34
CA ASP A 26 -1.80 16.56 6.57
C ASP A 26 -0.99 15.29 6.29
N ILE A 27 0.10 15.41 5.52
CA ILE A 27 1.00 14.31 5.17
C ILE A 27 1.57 13.61 6.42
N ASN A 28 1.78 14.35 7.52
CA ASN A 28 2.26 13.80 8.78
C ASN A 28 1.21 12.92 9.49
N ARG A 29 -0.05 13.03 9.13
CA ARG A 29 -1.17 12.22 9.66
C ARG A 29 -1.59 11.08 8.73
N LEU A 30 -1.16 11.08 7.47
CA LEU A 30 -1.52 10.05 6.50
C LEU A 30 -0.86 8.71 6.77
N GLY A 31 0.22 8.68 7.55
CA GLY A 31 0.94 7.46 7.84
C GLY A 31 1.60 7.44 9.22
N SER A 32 1.91 6.25 9.67
CA SER A 32 2.64 5.98 10.91
C SER A 32 3.77 4.97 10.66
N MET A 33 4.65 4.77 11.62
CA MET A 33 5.78 3.83 11.51
C MET A 33 5.38 2.36 11.64
N HIS A 34 4.15 2.02 11.29
CA HIS A 34 3.68 0.63 11.25
C HIS A 34 2.55 0.44 10.23
N GLN A 35 2.25 -0.81 9.92
CA GLN A 35 1.14 -1.17 9.06
C GLN A 35 -0.21 -0.94 9.73
N SER A 36 -1.15 -0.36 9.01
CA SER A 36 -2.53 -0.28 9.46
C SER A 36 -3.24 -1.63 9.30
N ARG A 37 -4.21 -1.93 10.19
CA ARG A 37 -5.15 -3.03 9.99
C ARG A 37 -5.87 -2.94 8.64
N LEU A 38 -6.16 -1.73 8.19
CA LEU A 38 -6.82 -1.45 6.92
C LEU A 38 -5.87 -1.45 5.72
N SER A 39 -4.58 -1.80 5.90
CA SER A 39 -3.64 -1.90 4.80
C SER A 39 -4.09 -2.93 3.76
N PHE A 40 -3.74 -2.66 2.50
CA PHE A 40 -4.12 -3.54 1.39
C PHE A 40 -3.58 -4.96 1.56
N MET A 41 -2.36 -5.10 2.10
CA MET A 41 -1.75 -6.40 2.37
C MET A 41 -2.54 -7.20 3.42
N ARG A 42 -2.91 -6.57 4.55
CA ARG A 42 -3.67 -7.26 5.59
C ARG A 42 -5.09 -7.57 5.14
N HIS A 43 -5.68 -6.69 4.34
CA HIS A 43 -6.98 -6.96 3.74
C HIS A 43 -6.95 -8.20 2.83
N LEU A 44 -5.94 -8.29 1.95
CA LEU A 44 -5.76 -9.47 1.09
C LEU A 44 -5.63 -10.75 1.91
N MET A 45 -4.79 -10.75 2.96
CA MET A 45 -4.61 -11.95 3.80
C MET A 45 -5.91 -12.36 4.50
N ARG A 46 -6.70 -11.40 5.00
CA ARG A 46 -8.01 -11.71 5.59
C ARG A 46 -8.98 -12.32 4.57
N VAL A 47 -8.97 -11.84 3.33
CA VAL A 47 -9.78 -12.44 2.25
C VAL A 47 -9.34 -13.89 2.01
N ILE A 48 -8.05 -14.12 1.77
CA ILE A 48 -7.50 -15.47 1.52
C ILE A 48 -7.88 -16.44 2.65
N MET A 49 -7.70 -16.02 3.91
CA MET A 49 -7.96 -16.88 5.07
C MET A 49 -9.45 -17.13 5.30
N ARG A 50 -10.28 -16.08 5.21
CA ARG A 50 -11.74 -16.20 5.42
C ARG A 50 -12.42 -17.03 4.34
N GLU A 51 -12.00 -16.86 3.09
CA GLU A 51 -12.56 -17.56 1.94
C GLU A 51 -11.88 -18.91 1.69
N GLN A 52 -10.85 -19.23 2.50
CA GLN A 52 -10.13 -20.49 2.45
C GLN A 52 -9.64 -20.84 1.04
N TRP A 53 -8.95 -19.92 0.39
CA TRP A 53 -8.39 -20.15 -0.93
C TRP A 53 -7.50 -21.38 -0.92
N GLN A 54 -7.68 -22.26 -1.89
CA GLN A 54 -6.85 -23.45 -2.03
C GLN A 54 -5.70 -23.12 -2.97
N ILE A 55 -4.48 -23.22 -2.46
CA ILE A 55 -3.25 -22.90 -3.21
C ILE A 55 -2.31 -24.09 -3.11
N SER A 56 -2.01 -24.68 -4.26
CA SER A 56 -1.13 -25.85 -4.31
C SER A 56 -0.18 -25.78 -5.51
N PRO A 57 1.06 -26.28 -5.39
CA PRO A 57 1.95 -26.43 -6.52
C PRO A 57 1.41 -27.50 -7.46
N SER A 58 1.37 -27.23 -8.76
CA SER A 58 1.03 -28.17 -9.83
C SER A 58 2.25 -28.59 -10.64
N ILE A 59 3.23 -27.71 -10.77
CA ILE A 59 4.53 -28.00 -11.40
C ILE A 59 5.61 -27.51 -10.46
N VAL A 60 6.57 -28.38 -10.17
CA VAL A 60 7.79 -28.12 -9.42
C VAL A 60 8.93 -28.73 -10.20
N ASP A 61 9.52 -27.96 -11.08
CA ASP A 61 10.60 -28.40 -11.97
C ASP A 61 11.79 -27.45 -11.73
N LEU A 62 12.54 -27.72 -10.66
CA LEU A 62 13.74 -26.99 -10.28
C LEU A 62 14.95 -27.93 -10.33
N ASP A 63 16.00 -27.49 -10.98
CA ASP A 63 17.28 -28.20 -11.05
C ASP A 63 18.10 -28.10 -9.75
N GLU A 64 19.31 -28.61 -9.77
CA GLU A 64 20.24 -28.64 -8.64
C GLU A 64 20.73 -27.25 -8.20
N ASP A 65 20.66 -26.25 -9.07
CA ASP A 65 20.98 -24.85 -8.81
C ASP A 65 19.74 -24.01 -8.43
N GLY A 66 18.56 -24.65 -8.45
CA GLY A 66 17.28 -24.04 -8.13
C GLY A 66 16.70 -23.22 -9.29
N TYR A 67 17.20 -23.44 -10.52
CA TYR A 67 16.60 -22.86 -11.73
C TYR A 67 15.48 -23.76 -12.26
N GLY A 68 14.52 -23.16 -12.96
CA GLY A 68 13.45 -23.90 -13.59
C GLY A 68 12.09 -23.21 -13.50
N THR A 69 11.04 -24.01 -13.47
CA THR A 69 9.66 -23.53 -13.51
C THR A 69 8.86 -24.02 -12.32
N MET A 70 8.08 -23.13 -11.73
CA MET A 70 7.13 -23.47 -10.69
C MET A 70 5.76 -22.88 -11.02
N VAL A 71 4.72 -23.69 -10.88
CA VAL A 71 3.33 -23.26 -11.12
C VAL A 71 2.50 -23.62 -9.90
N TYR A 72 1.81 -22.62 -9.36
CA TYR A 72 0.77 -22.83 -8.35
C TYR A 72 -0.60 -22.66 -8.98
N ILE A 73 -1.51 -23.55 -8.65
CA ILE A 73 -2.93 -23.40 -8.96
C ILE A 73 -3.61 -22.79 -7.73
N ILE A 74 -4.39 -21.76 -7.97
CA ILE A 74 -5.14 -21.04 -6.96
C ILE A 74 -6.63 -21.20 -7.26
N THR A 75 -7.34 -21.91 -6.39
CA THR A 75 -8.79 -22.06 -6.46
C THR A 75 -9.42 -21.14 -5.42
N THR A 76 -10.20 -20.19 -5.88
CA THR A 76 -11.00 -19.28 -5.06
C THR A 76 -12.48 -19.65 -5.15
N PRO A 77 -13.36 -19.05 -4.36
CA PRO A 77 -14.80 -19.26 -4.51
C PRO A 77 -15.36 -18.90 -5.89
N ASN A 78 -14.69 -17.97 -6.60
CA ASN A 78 -15.20 -17.44 -7.86
C ASN A 78 -14.51 -18.04 -9.09
N LYS A 79 -13.20 -18.29 -9.02
CA LYS A 79 -12.40 -18.70 -10.18
C LYS A 79 -11.17 -19.52 -9.81
N VAL A 80 -10.53 -20.02 -10.87
CA VAL A 80 -9.20 -20.63 -10.80
C VAL A 80 -8.20 -19.69 -11.45
N TYR A 81 -7.00 -19.63 -10.88
CA TYR A 81 -5.87 -18.84 -11.38
C TYR A 81 -4.60 -19.68 -11.35
N SER A 82 -3.62 -19.27 -12.14
CA SER A 82 -2.27 -19.84 -12.10
C SER A 82 -1.26 -18.75 -11.76
N HIS A 83 -0.37 -19.02 -10.81
CA HIS A 83 0.80 -18.20 -10.57
C HIS A 83 2.03 -18.96 -11.07
N VAL A 84 2.63 -18.43 -12.14
CA VAL A 84 3.74 -19.06 -12.86
C VAL A 84 5.01 -18.31 -12.54
N LEU A 85 6.06 -19.04 -12.13
CA LEU A 85 7.38 -18.48 -11.83
C LEU A 85 8.42 -19.20 -12.69
N PHE A 86 9.33 -18.40 -13.24
CA PHE A 86 10.52 -18.85 -13.93
C PHE A 86 11.74 -18.34 -13.16
N SER A 87 12.45 -19.26 -12.52
CA SER A 87 13.77 -19.00 -11.97
C SER A 87 14.77 -19.35 -13.06
N ASP A 88 15.39 -18.35 -13.66
CA ASP A 88 16.17 -18.57 -14.85
C ASP A 88 17.42 -17.68 -14.87
N TYR A 89 18.46 -18.17 -15.52
CA TYR A 89 19.66 -17.40 -15.80
C TYR A 89 19.52 -16.79 -17.19
N LEU A 90 19.16 -15.51 -17.25
CA LEU A 90 19.07 -14.81 -18.53
C LEU A 90 20.50 -14.48 -19.02
N ASP A 91 20.89 -15.04 -20.17
CA ASP A 91 22.16 -14.75 -20.81
C ASP A 91 22.25 -13.28 -21.23
N ASP A 92 23.44 -12.68 -21.11
CA ASP A 92 23.68 -11.31 -21.54
C ASP A 92 23.38 -11.09 -23.02
N ALA A 93 23.53 -12.13 -23.86
CA ALA A 93 23.21 -12.11 -25.29
C ALA A 93 21.69 -12.02 -25.59
N GLU A 94 20.83 -12.40 -24.65
CA GLU A 94 19.36 -12.29 -24.78
C GLU A 94 18.79 -10.93 -24.35
N ARG A 95 19.64 -10.04 -23.88
CA ARG A 95 19.26 -8.70 -23.44
C ARG A 95 19.14 -7.76 -24.62
N ASN A 96 18.10 -6.98 -24.63
CA ASN A 96 17.88 -5.93 -25.62
C ASN A 96 17.45 -4.64 -24.91
N ASP A 97 17.38 -3.54 -25.64
CA ASP A 97 17.02 -2.20 -25.14
C ASP A 97 15.67 -2.13 -24.40
N ARG A 98 14.84 -3.16 -24.51
CA ARG A 98 13.55 -3.28 -23.83
C ARG A 98 13.65 -4.07 -22.51
N VAL A 99 14.70 -4.87 -22.37
CA VAL A 99 15.01 -5.61 -21.15
C VAL A 99 15.95 -4.74 -20.32
N ILE A 100 15.36 -3.88 -19.47
CA ILE A 100 16.10 -3.00 -18.57
C ILE A 100 17.04 -3.86 -17.73
N ALA A 101 18.17 -4.00 -18.22
CA ALA A 101 19.57 -4.18 -17.80
C ALA A 101 19.93 -5.01 -16.58
N GLU A 102 19.12 -5.74 -15.82
CA GLU A 102 19.65 -6.57 -14.74
C GLU A 102 19.10 -8.01 -14.78
N LYS A 103 19.98 -8.92 -14.41
CA LYS A 103 19.66 -10.33 -14.18
C LYS A 103 18.56 -10.42 -13.12
N TRP A 104 17.39 -10.89 -13.53
CA TRP A 104 16.36 -11.25 -12.58
C TRP A 104 16.57 -12.68 -12.14
N ASP A 105 16.61 -12.93 -10.83
CA ASP A 105 16.70 -14.30 -10.33
C ASP A 105 15.39 -15.07 -10.51
N VAL A 106 14.28 -14.35 -10.65
CA VAL A 106 12.96 -14.90 -10.91
C VAL A 106 12.07 -13.90 -11.62
N THR A 107 11.28 -14.39 -12.58
CA THR A 107 10.18 -13.67 -13.21
C THR A 107 8.90 -14.44 -12.96
N MET A 108 7.77 -13.74 -12.90
CA MET A 108 6.51 -14.36 -12.55
C MET A 108 5.33 -13.68 -13.18
N ALA A 109 4.28 -14.45 -13.40
CA ALA A 109 3.01 -13.96 -13.90
C ALA A 109 1.83 -14.56 -13.13
N LEU A 110 0.80 -13.76 -12.90
CA LEU A 110 -0.51 -14.20 -12.43
C LEU A 110 -1.47 -14.24 -13.62
N VAL A 111 -2.10 -15.37 -13.84
CA VAL A 111 -2.91 -15.66 -15.03
C VAL A 111 -4.30 -16.13 -14.61
N ILE A 112 -5.32 -15.74 -15.35
CA ILE A 112 -6.69 -16.23 -15.19
C ILE A 112 -6.79 -17.64 -15.78
N GLY A 113 -7.28 -18.60 -15.00
CA GLY A 113 -7.45 -19.99 -15.39
C GLY A 113 -6.20 -20.85 -15.16
N GLU A 114 -6.32 -22.14 -15.46
CA GLU A 114 -5.19 -23.07 -15.45
C GLU A 114 -4.37 -22.92 -16.72
N VAL A 115 -3.04 -22.84 -16.53
CA VAL A 115 -2.09 -22.75 -17.64
C VAL A 115 -1.81 -24.16 -18.16
N ASN A 116 -2.09 -24.41 -19.43
CA ASN A 116 -1.72 -25.65 -20.11
C ASN A 116 -0.26 -25.63 -20.62
N ALA A 117 0.22 -26.77 -21.13
CA ALA A 117 1.61 -26.92 -21.58
C ALA A 117 1.98 -25.95 -22.72
N GLU A 118 1.08 -25.69 -23.67
CA GLU A 118 1.32 -24.77 -24.78
C GLU A 118 1.43 -23.32 -24.27
N GLN A 119 0.52 -22.90 -23.40
CA GLN A 119 0.56 -21.58 -22.78
C GLN A 119 1.83 -21.41 -21.94
N LEU A 120 2.22 -22.44 -21.18
CA LEU A 120 3.44 -22.41 -20.36
C LEU A 120 4.69 -22.21 -21.23
N GLU A 121 4.77 -22.87 -22.39
CA GLU A 121 5.88 -22.71 -23.32
C GLU A 121 5.93 -21.29 -23.93
N ILE A 122 4.77 -20.72 -24.26
CA ILE A 122 4.68 -19.32 -24.71
C ILE A 122 5.14 -18.36 -23.59
N MET A 123 4.71 -18.63 -22.37
CA MET A 123 5.11 -17.81 -21.21
C MET A 123 6.61 -17.92 -20.92
N ARG A 124 7.20 -19.11 -21.04
CA ARG A 124 8.65 -19.32 -20.84
C ARG A 124 9.50 -18.47 -21.80
N ARG A 125 9.02 -18.20 -23.00
CA ARG A 125 9.71 -17.36 -23.99
C ARG A 125 9.56 -15.86 -23.73
N ASN A 126 8.49 -15.43 -23.06
CA ASN A 126 8.13 -14.02 -22.99
C ASN A 126 8.17 -13.43 -21.57
N VAL A 127 7.80 -14.19 -20.54
CA VAL A 127 7.77 -13.72 -19.14
C VAL A 127 9.16 -13.37 -18.63
N PRO A 128 10.22 -14.18 -18.84
CA PRO A 128 11.58 -13.82 -18.44
C PRO A 128 12.07 -12.50 -19.07
N LYS A 129 11.62 -12.20 -20.28
CA LYS A 129 11.93 -10.95 -20.99
C LYS A 129 11.02 -9.77 -20.61
N GLN A 130 10.07 -10.00 -19.71
CA GLN A 130 9.09 -9.00 -19.27
C GLN A 130 8.23 -8.40 -20.41
N GLU A 131 7.97 -9.19 -21.44
CA GLU A 131 7.16 -8.79 -22.60
C GLU A 131 5.68 -9.21 -22.42
N ALA A 132 4.96 -8.49 -21.56
CA ALA A 132 3.57 -8.79 -21.19
C ALA A 132 2.62 -8.97 -22.38
N GLY A 133 2.68 -8.10 -23.37
CA GLY A 133 1.76 -8.11 -24.53
C GLY A 133 1.89 -9.33 -25.44
N ARG A 134 2.89 -10.17 -25.24
CA ARG A 134 3.16 -11.36 -26.05
C ARG A 134 2.96 -12.67 -25.31
N ALA A 135 2.78 -12.63 -24.00
CA ALA A 135 2.77 -13.84 -23.20
C ALA A 135 1.40 -14.52 -23.16
N ASN A 136 0.35 -13.79 -22.81
CA ASN A 136 -1.02 -14.32 -22.70
C ASN A 136 -2.02 -13.16 -22.52
N SER A 137 -3.18 -13.23 -23.19
CA SER A 137 -4.26 -12.27 -23.01
C SER A 137 -4.93 -12.32 -21.62
N ASN A 138 -4.78 -13.45 -20.92
CA ASN A 138 -5.34 -13.66 -19.57
C ASN A 138 -4.36 -13.31 -18.45
N MET A 139 -3.17 -12.78 -18.79
CA MET A 139 -2.19 -12.38 -17.78
C MET A 139 -2.63 -11.10 -17.09
N MET A 140 -2.72 -11.18 -15.76
CA MET A 140 -3.13 -10.07 -14.90
C MET A 140 -1.96 -9.25 -14.41
N VAL A 141 -0.90 -9.93 -13.96
CA VAL A 141 0.30 -9.31 -13.40
C VAL A 141 1.53 -9.97 -14.01
N LEU A 142 2.49 -9.16 -14.37
CA LEU A 142 3.83 -9.57 -14.73
C LEU A 142 4.80 -8.90 -13.76
N SER A 143 5.66 -9.67 -13.12
CA SER A 143 6.58 -9.14 -12.14
C SER A 143 7.89 -9.94 -12.09
N ARG A 144 8.79 -9.50 -11.22
CA ARG A 144 10.14 -10.03 -11.10
C ARG A 144 10.67 -9.90 -9.69
N GLY A 145 11.67 -10.69 -9.37
CA GLY A 145 12.32 -10.66 -8.07
C GLY A 145 13.80 -11.00 -8.13
N ASN A 146 14.54 -10.52 -7.14
CA ASN A 146 15.96 -10.82 -6.97
C ASN A 146 16.23 -11.36 -5.58
N LYS A 147 17.13 -12.34 -5.49
CA LYS A 147 17.61 -12.90 -4.24
C LYS A 147 18.32 -11.83 -3.39
N SER A 148 18.10 -11.89 -2.09
CA SER A 148 19.02 -11.28 -1.13
C SER A 148 20.20 -12.24 -0.94
N ALA A 149 21.14 -12.22 -1.86
CA ALA A 149 22.14 -13.28 -2.06
C ALA A 149 22.79 -13.77 -0.75
N ARG A 150 23.32 -12.87 0.08
CA ARG A 150 23.98 -13.24 1.34
C ARG A 150 23.03 -13.90 2.34
N ASN A 151 21.81 -13.36 2.47
CA ASN A 151 20.82 -13.88 3.39
C ASN A 151 20.26 -15.22 2.90
N PHE A 152 20.07 -15.34 1.60
CA PHE A 152 19.60 -16.57 0.97
C PHE A 152 20.62 -17.70 1.15
N SER A 153 21.90 -17.46 0.84
CA SER A 153 22.98 -18.44 1.04
C SER A 153 23.13 -18.86 2.50
N TYR A 154 23.12 -17.90 3.43
CA TYR A 154 23.14 -18.18 4.87
C TYR A 154 22.01 -19.15 5.27
N VAL A 155 20.81 -18.89 4.81
CA VAL A 155 19.65 -19.74 5.14
C VAL A 155 19.80 -21.14 4.57
N VAL A 156 20.19 -21.27 3.31
CA VAL A 156 20.46 -22.58 2.68
C VAL A 156 21.54 -23.35 3.45
N ASP A 157 22.60 -22.67 3.89
CA ASP A 157 23.68 -23.29 4.65
C ASP A 157 23.23 -23.79 6.02
N GLU A 158 22.43 -23.01 6.75
CA GLU A 158 21.89 -23.41 8.05
C GLU A 158 20.95 -24.63 7.92
N LEU A 159 20.02 -24.59 6.96
CA LEU A 159 19.12 -25.71 6.72
C LEU A 159 19.88 -26.97 6.28
N ALA A 160 20.86 -26.86 5.41
CA ALA A 160 21.73 -27.97 4.99
C ALA A 160 22.50 -28.58 6.17
N ALA A 161 22.90 -27.75 7.13
CA ALA A 161 23.59 -28.18 8.35
C ALA A 161 22.63 -28.72 9.44
N GLY A 162 21.34 -28.90 9.15
CA GLY A 162 20.37 -29.43 10.09
C GLY A 162 19.91 -28.41 11.16
N ARG A 163 20.09 -27.12 10.93
CA ARG A 163 19.76 -26.06 11.87
C ARG A 163 18.72 -25.11 11.31
N GLN A 164 17.95 -24.47 12.21
CA GLN A 164 17.10 -23.35 11.82
C GLN A 164 17.93 -22.06 11.75
N PRO A 165 17.66 -21.18 10.76
CA PRO A 165 18.29 -19.86 10.72
C PRO A 165 17.95 -19.03 11.96
N ASP A 166 18.95 -18.31 12.48
CA ASP A 166 18.74 -17.38 13.59
C ASP A 166 17.87 -16.18 13.15
N LYS A 167 16.75 -15.98 13.83
CA LYS A 167 15.81 -14.87 13.55
C LYS A 167 16.48 -13.50 13.69
N SER A 168 17.45 -13.33 14.57
CA SER A 168 18.18 -12.06 14.73
C SER A 168 19.06 -11.75 13.50
N VAL A 169 19.58 -12.79 12.83
CA VAL A 169 20.33 -12.65 11.59
C VAL A 169 19.37 -12.39 10.42
N LEU A 170 18.26 -13.14 10.35
CA LEU A 170 17.21 -12.92 9.36
C LEU A 170 16.63 -11.50 9.46
N ALA A 171 16.41 -10.99 10.68
CA ALA A 171 15.86 -9.67 10.94
C ALA A 171 16.68 -8.52 10.34
N LYS A 172 17.99 -8.70 10.11
CA LYS A 172 18.83 -7.68 9.47
C LYS A 172 18.40 -7.35 8.04
N VAL A 173 17.74 -8.28 7.37
CA VAL A 173 17.19 -8.10 6.01
C VAL A 173 15.68 -8.29 5.99
N GLY A 174 15.17 -9.32 6.66
CA GLY A 174 13.75 -9.63 6.81
C GLY A 174 13.14 -10.47 5.68
N TYR A 175 13.90 -10.78 4.62
CA TYR A 175 13.41 -11.49 3.44
C TYR A 175 14.51 -12.26 2.70
N LEU A 176 14.11 -13.26 1.91
CA LEU A 176 14.99 -14.01 1.02
C LEU A 176 15.01 -13.43 -0.39
N TYR A 177 13.88 -12.93 -0.86
CA TYR A 177 13.71 -12.26 -2.15
C TYR A 177 13.12 -10.86 -2.00
N ARG A 178 13.41 -9.98 -2.96
CA ARG A 178 12.79 -8.67 -3.12
C ARG A 178 12.13 -8.59 -4.49
N THR A 179 11.02 -7.87 -4.57
CA THR A 179 10.26 -7.69 -5.80
C THR A 179 9.90 -6.22 -6.03
N THR A 180 9.50 -5.91 -7.24
CA THR A 180 8.95 -4.61 -7.64
C THR A 180 7.47 -4.71 -8.04
N ALA A 181 6.80 -5.84 -7.72
CA ALA A 181 5.40 -6.05 -8.10
C ALA A 181 4.47 -4.94 -7.63
N VAL A 182 4.68 -4.43 -6.41
CA VAL A 182 3.98 -3.23 -5.89
C VAL A 182 4.86 -2.01 -6.11
N TYR A 183 4.91 -1.54 -7.33
CA TYR A 183 5.57 -0.30 -7.69
C TYR A 183 4.58 0.87 -7.63
N GLY A 184 5.05 2.07 -7.31
CA GLY A 184 4.27 3.25 -6.97
C GLY A 184 3.11 3.66 -7.89
N SER A 185 3.04 3.15 -9.11
CA SER A 185 1.91 3.39 -10.00
C SER A 185 0.89 2.25 -10.04
N GLY A 186 1.17 1.09 -9.42
CA GLY A 186 0.31 -0.10 -9.49
C GLY A 186 0.11 -0.66 -10.90
N LYS A 187 0.84 -0.17 -11.89
CA LYS A 187 0.61 -0.48 -13.31
C LYS A 187 1.63 -1.42 -13.92
N PHE A 188 2.60 -1.90 -13.16
CA PHE A 188 3.60 -2.76 -13.75
C PHE A 188 2.97 -4.10 -14.15
N GLY A 189 2.77 -4.29 -15.46
CA GLY A 189 2.31 -5.53 -16.05
C GLY A 189 0.80 -5.77 -16.04
N MET A 190 -0.05 -4.85 -15.60
CA MET A 190 -1.50 -5.00 -15.73
C MET A 190 -1.99 -4.53 -17.10
N ALA A 191 -2.65 -5.43 -17.80
CA ALA A 191 -3.15 -5.15 -19.15
C ALA A 191 -4.36 -4.18 -19.16
N ASP A 192 -5.30 -4.33 -18.20
CA ASP A 192 -6.50 -3.52 -18.10
C ASP A 192 -7.17 -3.68 -16.72
N TRP A 193 -7.13 -2.64 -15.90
CA TRP A 193 -7.71 -2.66 -14.55
C TRP A 193 -9.24 -2.84 -14.54
N ALA A 194 -9.94 -2.19 -15.45
CA ALA A 194 -11.39 -2.29 -15.52
C ALA A 194 -11.81 -3.71 -15.91
N LYS A 195 -11.10 -4.31 -16.86
CA LYS A 195 -11.32 -5.69 -17.29
C LYS A 195 -11.01 -6.68 -16.16
N VAL A 196 -9.90 -6.48 -15.44
CA VAL A 196 -9.52 -7.35 -14.31
C VAL A 196 -10.58 -7.29 -13.23
N LYS A 197 -11.06 -6.12 -12.83
CA LYS A 197 -12.11 -5.96 -11.83
C LYS A 197 -13.42 -6.66 -12.25
N GLN A 198 -13.81 -6.54 -13.50
CA GLN A 198 -15.01 -7.19 -14.02
C GLN A 198 -14.90 -8.71 -14.08
N GLN A 199 -13.73 -9.22 -14.46
CA GLN A 199 -13.50 -10.64 -14.68
C GLN A 199 -12.98 -11.38 -13.45
N CYS A 200 -12.37 -10.69 -12.50
CA CYS A 200 -11.67 -11.28 -11.36
C CYS A 200 -12.08 -10.62 -10.05
N PRO A 201 -13.29 -10.92 -9.55
CA PRO A 201 -13.80 -10.33 -8.31
C PRO A 201 -12.89 -10.58 -7.10
N ASP A 202 -12.17 -11.70 -7.08
CA ASP A 202 -11.20 -12.06 -6.03
C ASP A 202 -10.05 -11.05 -5.89
N PHE A 203 -9.71 -10.37 -6.98
CA PHE A 203 -8.67 -9.35 -7.05
C PHE A 203 -9.22 -7.92 -7.28
N ALA A 204 -10.49 -7.69 -6.96
CA ALA A 204 -11.12 -6.37 -7.14
C ALA A 204 -10.59 -5.30 -6.17
N SER A 205 -10.04 -5.71 -5.03
CA SER A 205 -9.40 -4.78 -4.09
C SER A 205 -8.13 -4.15 -4.68
N PRO A 206 -7.82 -2.90 -4.32
CA PRO A 206 -6.61 -2.24 -4.81
C PRO A 206 -5.36 -3.05 -4.52
N PHE A 207 -4.50 -3.23 -5.54
CA PHE A 207 -3.23 -3.99 -5.48
C PHE A 207 -3.34 -5.46 -5.07
N ALA A 208 -4.54 -6.01 -4.98
CA ALA A 208 -4.71 -7.39 -4.50
C ALA A 208 -3.92 -8.39 -5.35
N ALA A 209 -3.94 -8.26 -6.68
CA ALA A 209 -3.21 -9.14 -7.58
C ALA A 209 -1.69 -8.99 -7.45
N GLU A 210 -1.18 -7.76 -7.37
CA GLU A 210 0.25 -7.50 -7.20
C GLU A 210 0.76 -7.95 -5.83
N MET A 211 -0.02 -7.70 -4.79
CA MET A 211 0.31 -8.16 -3.43
C MET A 211 0.25 -9.67 -3.32
N PHE A 212 -0.69 -10.31 -4.01
CA PHE A 212 -0.75 -11.76 -4.11
C PHE A 212 0.52 -12.33 -4.77
N CYS A 213 1.01 -11.72 -5.85
CA CYS A 213 2.30 -12.10 -6.45
C CYS A 213 3.46 -11.95 -5.46
N CYS A 214 3.47 -10.90 -4.63
CA CYS A 214 4.47 -10.75 -3.57
C CYS A 214 4.37 -11.88 -2.53
N TYR A 215 3.16 -12.21 -2.10
CA TYR A 215 2.89 -13.29 -1.16
C TYR A 215 3.34 -14.64 -1.72
N MET A 216 3.06 -14.93 -2.97
CA MET A 216 3.47 -16.18 -3.63
C MET A 216 4.97 -16.24 -3.87
N LEU A 217 5.63 -15.12 -4.19
CA LEU A 217 7.10 -15.07 -4.28
C LEU A 217 7.77 -15.35 -2.93
N ARG A 218 7.15 -14.92 -1.82
CA ARG A 218 7.60 -15.30 -0.49
C ARG A 218 7.61 -16.82 -0.32
N HIS A 219 6.53 -17.49 -0.71
CA HIS A 219 6.42 -18.96 -0.63
C HIS A 219 7.43 -19.64 -1.54
N PHE A 220 7.54 -19.23 -2.79
CA PHE A 220 8.55 -19.74 -3.71
C PHE A 220 9.97 -19.61 -3.11
N SER A 221 10.29 -18.49 -2.48
CA SER A 221 11.61 -18.27 -1.89
C SER A 221 11.93 -19.24 -0.74
N ILE A 222 10.92 -19.61 0.03
CA ILE A 222 11.01 -20.59 1.12
C ILE A 222 11.23 -22.00 0.53
N GLU A 223 10.41 -22.40 -0.43
CA GLU A 223 10.49 -23.71 -1.08
C GLU A 223 11.78 -23.90 -1.85
N GLN A 224 12.27 -22.86 -2.55
CA GLN A 224 13.56 -22.91 -3.25
C GLN A 224 14.73 -23.06 -2.27
N ALA A 225 14.70 -22.37 -1.13
CA ALA A 225 15.74 -22.50 -0.11
C ALA A 225 15.75 -23.91 0.51
N GLU A 226 14.58 -24.48 0.80
CA GLU A 226 14.46 -25.87 1.29
C GLU A 226 14.92 -26.88 0.23
N HIS A 227 14.60 -26.65 -1.05
CA HIS A 227 15.03 -27.50 -2.16
C HIS A 227 16.57 -27.51 -2.26
N LEU A 228 17.19 -26.35 -2.31
CA LEU A 228 18.65 -26.24 -2.40
C LEU A 228 19.38 -26.80 -1.18
N ALA A 229 18.84 -26.61 0.03
CA ALA A 229 19.41 -27.22 1.22
C ALA A 229 19.39 -28.74 1.16
N ARG A 230 18.29 -29.33 0.66
CA ARG A 230 18.15 -30.78 0.46
C ARG A 230 19.13 -31.31 -0.61
N ILE A 231 19.29 -30.61 -1.73
CA ILE A 231 20.29 -30.96 -2.75
C ILE A 231 21.69 -30.92 -2.16
N LYS A 232 22.02 -29.86 -1.42
CA LYS A 232 23.35 -29.66 -0.83
C LYS A 232 23.71 -30.72 0.22
N ALA A 233 22.74 -31.14 1.02
CA ALA A 233 22.95 -32.09 2.11
C ALA A 233 21.76 -33.00 2.34
N PRO A 234 21.52 -34.00 1.47
CA PRO A 234 20.28 -34.82 1.47
C PRO A 234 20.02 -35.55 2.78
N GLN A 235 21.04 -35.86 3.56
CA GLN A 235 20.93 -36.64 4.80
C GLN A 235 20.78 -35.79 6.06
N THR A 236 21.21 -34.55 6.03
CA THR A 236 21.25 -33.69 7.23
C THR A 236 20.32 -32.48 7.13
N SER A 237 19.89 -32.12 5.92
CA SER A 237 19.04 -30.95 5.74
C SER A 237 17.70 -31.06 6.46
N VAL A 238 17.24 -29.93 6.95
CA VAL A 238 15.92 -29.77 7.56
C VAL A 238 15.10 -28.74 6.81
N VAL A 239 13.77 -28.79 6.96
CA VAL A 239 12.87 -27.76 6.49
C VAL A 239 12.73 -26.66 7.54
N PHE A 240 12.29 -25.49 7.14
CA PHE A 240 11.96 -24.41 8.08
C PHE A 240 10.85 -24.84 9.05
N THR A 241 10.97 -24.39 10.30
CA THR A 241 9.82 -24.39 11.20
C THR A 241 8.77 -23.36 10.77
N ASP A 242 7.50 -23.59 11.11
CA ASP A 242 6.42 -22.67 10.76
C ASP A 242 6.66 -21.26 11.32
N GLU A 243 7.25 -21.16 12.51
CA GLU A 243 7.62 -19.90 13.12
C GLU A 243 8.62 -19.12 12.24
N VAL A 244 9.65 -19.79 11.72
CA VAL A 244 10.64 -19.15 10.83
C VAL A 244 10.00 -18.83 9.48
N LYS A 245 9.16 -19.71 8.92
CA LYS A 245 8.43 -19.44 7.67
C LYS A 245 7.58 -18.18 7.78
N ARG A 246 6.83 -18.01 8.89
CA ARG A 246 6.03 -16.81 9.13
C ARG A 246 6.91 -15.57 9.30
N PHE A 247 8.06 -15.69 9.94
CA PHE A 247 8.99 -14.57 10.15
C PHE A 247 9.65 -14.07 8.86
N ILE A 248 9.81 -14.92 7.84
CA ILE A 248 10.34 -14.53 6.52
C ILE A 248 9.28 -13.71 5.78
N GLY A 249 9.61 -12.48 5.43
CA GLY A 249 8.82 -11.63 4.59
C GLY A 249 9.28 -11.63 3.13
N ILE A 250 8.81 -10.64 2.38
CA ILE A 250 9.25 -10.32 1.02
C ILE A 250 9.73 -8.88 0.94
N GLY A 251 10.89 -8.64 0.32
CA GLY A 251 11.44 -7.31 0.17
C GLY A 251 10.78 -6.52 -0.96
N ASN A 252 10.66 -5.21 -0.77
CA ASN A 252 10.32 -4.28 -1.83
C ASN A 252 11.32 -3.13 -1.82
N SER A 253 12.04 -2.94 -2.94
CA SER A 253 13.15 -1.99 -3.03
C SER A 253 12.75 -0.59 -3.49
N THR A 254 11.49 -0.37 -3.84
CA THR A 254 11.01 0.89 -4.39
C THR A 254 10.55 1.86 -3.29
N GLY A 255 11.48 2.34 -2.48
CA GLY A 255 11.20 3.09 -1.26
C GLY A 255 10.10 4.16 -1.36
N LEU A 256 10.27 5.17 -2.20
CA LEU A 256 9.34 6.32 -2.29
C LEU A 256 8.28 6.22 -3.39
N GLY A 257 8.06 5.07 -3.99
CA GLY A 257 7.05 4.89 -5.03
C GLY A 257 5.63 5.36 -4.67
N MET A 258 5.40 5.66 -3.39
CA MET A 258 4.13 6.17 -2.89
C MET A 258 3.86 7.62 -3.27
N ALA A 259 4.89 8.46 -3.44
CA ALA A 259 4.69 9.88 -3.74
C ALA A 259 3.97 10.11 -5.08
N PRO A 260 4.45 9.54 -6.20
CA PRO A 260 3.70 9.59 -7.46
C PRO A 260 2.32 8.97 -7.34
N TYR A 261 2.22 7.91 -6.56
CA TYR A 261 0.97 7.21 -6.35
C TYR A 261 -0.09 8.09 -5.68
N LEU A 262 0.26 8.80 -4.61
CA LEU A 262 -0.63 9.74 -3.93
C LEU A 262 -1.16 10.82 -4.89
N LEU A 263 -0.32 11.30 -5.79
CA LEU A 263 -0.68 12.31 -6.77
C LEU A 263 -1.55 11.77 -7.91
N ARG A 264 -1.31 10.52 -8.34
CA ARG A 264 -2.01 9.90 -9.47
C ARG A 264 -3.35 9.27 -9.10
N HIS A 265 -3.53 8.87 -7.84
CA HIS A 265 -4.71 8.15 -7.36
C HIS A 265 -5.38 8.85 -6.17
N PRO A 266 -5.74 10.13 -6.27
CA PRO A 266 -6.28 10.90 -5.16
C PRO A 266 -7.62 10.35 -4.68
N LYS A 267 -8.45 9.82 -5.58
CA LYS A 267 -9.74 9.22 -5.24
C LYS A 267 -9.58 7.98 -4.35
N LEU A 268 -8.65 7.09 -4.68
CA LEU A 268 -8.34 5.92 -3.85
C LEU A 268 -7.86 6.35 -2.46
N ILE A 269 -6.97 7.34 -2.40
CA ILE A 269 -6.45 7.87 -1.14
C ILE A 269 -7.55 8.51 -0.31
N SER A 270 -8.40 9.35 -0.92
CA SER A 270 -9.56 9.96 -0.24
C SER A 270 -10.46 8.90 0.38
N ARG A 271 -10.73 7.81 -0.35
CA ARG A 271 -11.60 6.73 0.12
C ARG A 271 -10.94 5.88 1.20
N TRP A 272 -9.65 5.60 1.10
CA TRP A 272 -8.93 4.89 2.16
C TRP A 272 -8.95 5.70 3.46
N ILE A 273 -8.71 7.02 3.37
CA ILE A 273 -8.79 7.93 4.52
C ILE A 273 -10.20 7.91 5.09
N LEU A 274 -11.24 8.04 4.26
CA LEU A 274 -12.62 7.97 4.70
C LEU A 274 -12.94 6.65 5.42
N THR A 275 -12.43 5.53 4.92
CA THR A 275 -12.59 4.22 5.54
C THR A 275 -11.92 4.18 6.92
N ARG A 276 -10.71 4.70 7.04
CA ARG A 276 -9.98 4.82 8.30
C ARG A 276 -10.74 5.68 9.31
N GLU A 277 -11.19 6.85 8.89
CA GLU A 277 -11.92 7.78 9.76
C GLU A 277 -13.26 7.20 10.23
N LYS A 278 -13.97 6.50 9.35
CA LYS A 278 -15.19 5.78 9.74
C LYS A 278 -14.92 4.67 10.75
N ALA A 279 -13.83 3.92 10.57
CA ALA A 279 -13.45 2.87 11.53
C ALA A 279 -13.10 3.45 12.89
N ILE A 280 -12.31 4.51 12.93
CA ILE A 280 -11.96 5.22 14.18
C ILE A 280 -13.21 5.78 14.85
N ALA A 281 -14.10 6.43 14.10
CA ALA A 281 -15.33 6.99 14.64
C ALA A 281 -16.25 5.90 15.24
N LYS A 282 -16.32 4.72 14.65
CA LYS A 282 -17.03 3.56 15.21
C LYS A 282 -16.43 3.11 16.54
N VAL A 283 -15.11 2.98 16.62
CA VAL A 283 -14.42 2.60 17.87
C VAL A 283 -14.67 3.63 18.98
N ILE A 284 -14.60 4.92 18.63
CA ILE A 284 -14.87 5.99 19.62
C ILE A 284 -16.32 5.94 20.09
N ALA A 285 -17.26 5.64 19.19
CA ALA A 285 -18.69 5.51 19.51
C ALA A 285 -19.04 4.26 20.31
N ASP A 286 -18.17 3.24 20.37
CA ASP A 286 -18.34 2.05 21.22
C ASP A 286 -18.34 2.40 22.73
N GLY A 287 -17.81 3.55 23.08
CA GLY A 287 -18.06 4.22 24.35
C GLY A 287 -17.02 3.87 25.44
N VAL A 288 -17.40 3.01 26.41
CA VAL A 288 -16.64 2.82 27.64
C VAL A 288 -15.44 1.90 27.47
N VAL A 289 -14.30 2.29 28.03
CA VAL A 289 -13.12 1.42 28.13
C VAL A 289 -13.39 0.33 29.16
N ASN A 290 -13.57 -0.91 28.72
CA ASN A 290 -13.75 -2.06 29.59
C ASN A 290 -12.42 -2.80 29.83
N THR A 291 -12.41 -3.68 30.82
CA THR A 291 -11.20 -4.43 31.23
C THR A 291 -10.61 -5.28 30.10
N GLU A 292 -11.42 -5.86 29.24
CA GLU A 292 -10.94 -6.70 28.14
C GLU A 292 -10.28 -5.85 27.03
N SER A 293 -10.94 -4.76 26.63
CA SER A 293 -10.36 -3.85 25.64
C SER A 293 -9.08 -3.17 26.14
N LEU A 294 -9.01 -2.86 27.45
CA LEU A 294 -7.79 -2.36 28.07
C LEU A 294 -6.66 -3.40 28.05
N LYS A 295 -6.97 -4.66 28.37
CA LYS A 295 -5.99 -5.76 28.30
C LYS A 295 -5.48 -5.92 26.86
N ARG A 296 -6.35 -5.91 25.87
CA ARG A 296 -5.98 -5.99 24.44
C ARG A 296 -5.10 -4.79 24.03
N LEU A 297 -5.47 -3.58 24.41
CA LEU A 297 -4.70 -2.37 24.12
C LEU A 297 -3.29 -2.45 24.73
N SER A 298 -3.18 -2.92 25.96
CA SER A 298 -1.90 -3.14 26.63
C SER A 298 -1.03 -4.16 25.88
N GLN A 299 -1.61 -5.24 25.38
CA GLN A 299 -0.89 -6.22 24.54
C GLN A 299 -0.41 -5.60 23.23
N VAL A 300 -1.26 -4.82 22.55
CA VAL A 300 -0.89 -4.11 21.32
C VAL A 300 0.27 -3.16 21.58
N PHE A 301 0.22 -2.37 22.65
CA PHE A 301 1.28 -1.43 23.02
C PHE A 301 2.59 -2.12 23.38
N ASN A 302 2.55 -3.23 24.08
CA ASN A 302 3.74 -4.01 24.40
C ASN A 302 4.41 -4.54 23.13
N LYS A 303 3.65 -5.09 22.18
CA LYS A 303 4.17 -5.52 20.86
C LYS A 303 4.77 -4.33 20.10
N MET A 304 4.09 -3.20 20.10
CA MET A 304 4.54 -1.96 19.46
C MET A 304 5.85 -1.46 20.04
N LEU A 305 5.97 -1.39 21.35
CA LEU A 305 7.18 -0.92 22.04
C LEU A 305 8.40 -1.82 21.71
N VAL A 306 8.22 -3.13 21.68
CA VAL A 306 9.28 -4.07 21.26
C VAL A 306 9.65 -3.82 19.81
N HIS A 307 8.67 -3.72 18.91
CA HIS A 307 8.89 -3.47 17.50
C HIS A 307 9.65 -2.16 17.23
N ILE A 308 9.29 -1.08 17.93
CA ILE A 308 9.96 0.23 17.82
C ILE A 308 11.41 0.13 18.27
N LYS A 309 11.69 -0.57 19.37
CA LYS A 309 13.06 -0.79 19.88
C LYS A 309 13.93 -1.62 18.93
N GLU A 310 13.35 -2.60 18.25
CA GLU A 310 14.05 -3.40 17.23
C GLU A 310 14.23 -2.68 15.90
N THR A 311 13.44 -1.63 15.64
CA THR A 311 13.45 -0.91 14.36
C THR A 311 14.55 0.14 14.34
N THR A 312 15.57 -0.08 13.52
CA THR A 312 16.66 0.90 13.32
C THR A 312 16.23 1.90 12.25
N VAL A 313 16.18 3.18 12.59
CA VAL A 313 15.86 4.27 11.68
C VAL A 313 17.05 5.25 11.66
N PRO A 314 17.64 5.59 10.50
CA PRO A 314 18.75 6.56 10.44
C PRO A 314 18.29 8.03 10.48
N ASP A 315 16.99 8.28 10.32
CA ASP A 315 16.44 9.63 10.36
C ASP A 315 16.35 10.13 11.81
N LYS A 316 17.13 11.17 12.12
CA LYS A 316 17.21 11.72 13.48
C LYS A 316 15.88 12.27 14.01
N ILE A 317 15.01 12.74 13.13
CA ILE A 317 13.70 13.27 13.53
C ILE A 317 12.78 12.10 13.87
N GLN A 318 12.80 11.04 13.07
CA GLN A 318 12.00 9.84 13.37
C GLN A 318 12.50 9.13 14.64
N ILE A 319 13.81 9.13 14.91
CA ILE A 319 14.33 8.62 16.20
C ILE A 319 13.71 9.39 17.37
N ARG A 320 13.68 10.72 17.31
CA ARG A 320 13.06 11.55 18.36
C ARG A 320 11.55 11.29 18.46
N ARG A 321 10.86 11.17 17.34
CA ARG A 321 9.43 10.80 17.33
C ARG A 321 9.18 9.48 18.04
N ASN A 322 10.02 8.46 17.77
CA ASN A 322 9.91 7.15 18.41
C ASN A 322 10.19 7.21 19.92
N GLN A 323 11.16 8.04 20.35
CA GLN A 323 11.45 8.24 21.79
C GLN A 323 10.29 8.93 22.50
N THR A 324 9.71 9.97 21.90
CA THR A 324 8.52 10.65 22.42
C THR A 324 7.33 9.70 22.47
N LEU A 325 7.11 8.92 21.40
CA LEU A 325 6.06 7.92 21.32
C LEU A 325 6.15 6.90 22.46
N GLU A 326 7.35 6.37 22.75
CA GLU A 326 7.55 5.40 23.85
C GLU A 326 7.10 5.98 25.20
N GLN A 327 7.47 7.22 25.48
CA GLN A 327 7.08 7.91 26.71
C GLN A 327 5.58 8.18 26.78
N GLU A 328 5.00 8.68 25.70
CA GLU A 328 3.58 9.02 25.65
C GLU A 328 2.67 7.79 25.72
N LEU A 329 3.06 6.65 25.11
CA LEU A 329 2.31 5.41 25.25
C LEU A 329 2.27 4.88 26.69
N MET A 330 3.34 5.07 27.46
CA MET A 330 3.34 4.73 28.88
C MET A 330 2.36 5.61 29.65
N LEU A 331 2.32 6.92 29.38
CA LEU A 331 1.35 7.84 29.99
C LEU A 331 -0.10 7.51 29.63
N VAL A 332 -0.34 7.06 28.40
CA VAL A 332 -1.67 6.58 27.98
C VAL A 332 -2.09 5.39 28.82
N LEU A 333 -1.21 4.38 28.96
CA LEU A 333 -1.51 3.19 29.76
C LEU A 333 -1.75 3.50 31.23
N GLU A 334 -0.95 4.37 31.84
CA GLU A 334 -1.15 4.85 33.22
C GLU A 334 -2.53 5.50 33.38
N SER A 335 -2.86 6.45 32.49
CA SER A 335 -4.15 7.16 32.52
C SER A 335 -5.36 6.23 32.37
N LEU A 336 -5.23 5.15 31.63
CA LEU A 336 -6.28 4.13 31.46
C LEU A 336 -6.38 3.22 32.71
N ASN A 337 -5.26 2.79 33.26
CA ASN A 337 -5.21 1.93 34.46
C ASN A 337 -5.74 2.65 35.70
N ASP A 338 -5.41 3.91 35.84
CA ASP A 338 -5.88 4.75 36.96
C ASP A 338 -7.34 5.21 36.81
N LYS A 339 -8.00 4.78 35.74
CA LYS A 339 -9.36 5.20 35.36
C LYS A 339 -9.52 6.72 35.23
N ALA A 340 -8.44 7.43 34.97
CA ALA A 340 -8.46 8.85 34.65
C ALA A 340 -9.12 9.11 33.27
N ILE A 341 -9.19 8.08 32.42
CA ILE A 341 -9.88 8.03 31.15
C ILE A 341 -10.83 6.83 31.21
N SER A 342 -12.10 7.07 30.95
CA SER A 342 -13.15 6.07 31.03
C SER A 342 -13.80 5.76 29.67
N THR A 343 -13.63 6.63 28.71
CA THR A 343 -14.19 6.49 27.35
C THR A 343 -13.15 6.66 26.27
N TRP A 344 -13.39 6.05 25.12
CA TRP A 344 -12.53 6.21 23.93
C TRP A 344 -12.53 7.65 23.41
N GLN A 345 -13.65 8.36 23.60
CA GLN A 345 -13.75 9.77 23.23
C GLN A 345 -12.84 10.66 24.09
N GLU A 346 -12.80 10.42 25.40
CA GLU A 346 -11.87 11.13 26.32
C GLU A 346 -10.42 10.86 25.95
N LEU A 347 -10.08 9.60 25.61
CA LEU A 347 -8.74 9.24 25.14
C LEU A 347 -8.36 9.97 23.86
N ALA A 348 -9.25 9.99 22.87
CA ALA A 348 -9.02 10.67 21.60
C ALA A 348 -8.84 12.18 21.80
N ALA A 349 -9.68 12.82 22.61
CA ALA A 349 -9.59 14.24 22.91
C ALA A 349 -8.30 14.59 23.68
N LYS A 350 -7.91 13.77 24.64
CA LYS A 350 -6.62 13.95 25.36
C LYS A 350 -5.44 13.79 24.42
N ALA A 351 -5.48 12.78 23.54
CA ALA A 351 -4.41 12.55 22.58
C ALA A 351 -4.24 13.73 21.63
N GLU A 352 -5.33 14.29 21.13
CA GLU A 352 -5.30 15.44 20.23
C GLU A 352 -4.74 16.70 20.89
N GLN A 353 -5.00 16.90 22.18
CA GLN A 353 -4.55 18.07 22.94
C GLN A 353 -3.14 17.96 23.48
N GLN A 354 -2.66 16.78 23.85
CA GLN A 354 -1.47 16.62 24.69
C GLN A 354 -0.36 15.77 24.07
N TYR A 355 -0.66 14.92 23.09
CA TYR A 355 0.31 13.99 22.54
C TYR A 355 0.80 14.40 21.15
N SER A 356 1.99 13.95 20.80
CA SER A 356 2.59 14.15 19.48
C SER A 356 1.75 13.53 18.38
N LEU A 357 1.88 14.04 17.14
CA LEU A 357 1.17 13.49 15.97
C LEU A 357 1.47 12.01 15.75
N GLU A 358 2.70 11.58 16.01
CA GLU A 358 3.09 10.16 15.92
C GLU A 358 2.27 9.29 16.85
N THR A 359 2.14 9.72 18.12
CA THR A 359 1.35 9.01 19.13
C THR A 359 -0.14 9.01 18.79
N GLN A 360 -0.68 10.12 18.30
CA GLN A 360 -2.08 10.19 17.90
C GLN A 360 -2.38 9.18 16.78
N GLU A 361 -1.56 9.12 15.74
CA GLU A 361 -1.80 8.22 14.58
C GLU A 361 -1.53 6.75 14.93
N ILE A 362 -0.56 6.47 15.77
CA ILE A 362 -0.31 5.11 16.27
C ILE A 362 -1.42 4.65 17.23
N LEU A 363 -1.90 5.53 18.09
CA LEU A 363 -3.03 5.21 18.97
C LEU A 363 -4.28 4.86 18.17
N ASN A 364 -4.61 5.65 17.15
CA ASN A 364 -5.71 5.33 16.23
C ASN A 364 -5.55 3.94 15.61
N SER A 365 -4.34 3.61 15.16
CA SER A 365 -4.05 2.29 14.59
C SER A 365 -4.13 1.16 15.61
N ALA A 366 -3.68 1.40 16.86
CA ALA A 366 -3.81 0.44 17.94
C ALA A 366 -5.27 0.16 18.30
N LEU A 367 -6.12 1.19 18.31
CA LEU A 367 -7.56 1.03 18.52
C LEU A 367 -8.21 0.15 17.46
N LEU A 368 -7.81 0.25 16.20
CA LEU A 368 -8.30 -0.63 15.15
C LEU A 368 -7.88 -2.10 15.34
N GLU A 369 -6.77 -2.36 16.01
CA GLU A 369 -6.36 -3.73 16.37
C GLU A 369 -7.13 -4.25 17.60
N VAL A 370 -7.54 -3.38 18.51
CA VAL A 370 -8.36 -3.75 19.68
C VAL A 370 -9.79 -4.08 19.28
N PHE A 371 -10.32 -3.40 18.24
CA PHE A 371 -11.69 -3.56 17.75
C PHE A 371 -11.70 -4.02 16.28
N PRO A 372 -11.20 -5.25 16.01
CA PRO A 372 -11.04 -5.72 14.64
C PRO A 372 -12.35 -5.76 13.85
N ASP A 373 -13.46 -6.17 14.48
CA ASP A 373 -14.76 -6.31 13.82
C ASP A 373 -15.29 -4.95 13.36
N LEU A 374 -15.17 -3.91 14.20
CA LEU A 374 -15.59 -2.56 13.84
C LEU A 374 -14.80 -1.97 12.67
N ALA A 375 -13.50 -2.31 12.60
CA ALA A 375 -12.64 -1.89 11.49
C ALA A 375 -12.99 -2.66 10.20
N ASP A 376 -13.22 -3.96 10.31
CA ASP A 376 -13.47 -4.83 9.15
C ASP A 376 -14.83 -4.57 8.48
N GLU A 377 -15.82 -4.11 9.23
CA GLU A 377 -17.11 -3.68 8.67
C GLU A 377 -16.99 -2.56 7.61
N VAL A 378 -15.98 -1.70 7.71
CA VAL A 378 -15.77 -0.60 6.77
C VAL A 378 -14.69 -0.86 5.72
N GLY A 379 -13.89 -1.91 5.88
CA GLY A 379 -12.77 -2.26 5.00
C GLY A 379 -13.11 -2.36 3.50
N PRO A 380 -14.21 -3.00 3.10
CA PRO A 380 -14.59 -3.15 1.69
C PRO A 380 -14.80 -1.84 0.93
N TYR A 381 -15.04 -0.74 1.62
CA TYR A 381 -15.26 0.57 0.99
C TYR A 381 -14.01 1.20 0.36
N ALA A 382 -12.84 0.65 0.63
CA ALA A 382 -11.60 1.09 0.00
C ALA A 382 -11.45 0.58 -1.46
N CYS A 383 -12.30 -0.36 -1.90
CA CYS A 383 -12.28 -0.88 -3.26
C CYS A 383 -12.88 0.12 -4.24
N ILE A 384 -12.06 0.80 -5.05
CA ILE A 384 -12.51 1.93 -5.85
C ILE A 384 -11.92 1.96 -7.23
N ASP A 385 -12.79 2.47 -8.07
CA ASP A 385 -12.51 2.84 -9.44
C ASP A 385 -11.95 4.27 -9.50
N GLU A 386 -10.74 4.44 -10.07
CA GLU A 386 -10.12 5.74 -10.32
C GLU A 386 -10.68 6.44 -11.57
N HIS A 387 -11.89 6.11 -12.00
CA HIS A 387 -12.51 6.81 -13.10
C HIS A 387 -12.92 8.23 -12.70
N TYR A 388 -12.42 9.18 -13.46
CA TYR A 388 -12.84 10.57 -13.38
C TYR A 388 -13.96 10.81 -14.39
N THR A 389 -15.10 11.28 -13.88
CA THR A 389 -16.29 11.51 -14.69
C THR A 389 -16.37 12.97 -15.08
N LEU A 390 -16.46 13.24 -16.39
CA LEU A 390 -16.75 14.57 -16.89
C LEU A 390 -18.24 14.88 -16.75
N GLN A 391 -18.57 16.04 -16.21
CA GLN A 391 -19.91 16.60 -16.19
C GLN A 391 -20.00 17.75 -17.20
N PRO A 392 -20.29 17.48 -18.47
CA PRO A 392 -20.23 18.48 -19.56
C PRO A 392 -21.34 19.53 -19.48
N SER A 393 -22.46 19.19 -18.81
CA SER A 393 -23.60 20.07 -18.58
C SER A 393 -23.47 20.98 -17.35
N MET A 394 -22.35 20.91 -16.62
CA MET A 394 -22.07 21.87 -15.56
C MET A 394 -21.78 23.24 -16.18
N SER A 395 -22.25 24.34 -15.56
CA SER A 395 -21.86 25.67 -16.01
C SER A 395 -20.38 25.97 -15.67
N VAL A 396 -19.75 26.81 -16.48
CA VAL A 396 -18.36 27.25 -16.23
C VAL A 396 -18.28 28.04 -14.92
N SER A 397 -19.31 28.81 -14.59
CA SER A 397 -19.46 29.50 -13.29
C SER A 397 -19.46 28.50 -12.12
N ALA A 398 -20.20 27.41 -12.22
CA ALA A 398 -20.19 26.34 -11.20
C ALA A 398 -18.81 25.67 -11.09
N LEU A 399 -18.15 25.38 -12.21
CA LEU A 399 -16.78 24.83 -12.21
C LEU A 399 -15.80 25.81 -11.53
N ARG A 400 -15.90 27.09 -11.82
CA ARG A 400 -15.11 28.14 -11.15
C ARG A 400 -15.35 28.12 -9.64
N GLY A 401 -16.60 28.05 -9.19
CA GLY A 401 -16.97 27.92 -7.78
C GLY A 401 -16.38 26.66 -7.12
N LEU A 402 -16.33 25.53 -7.82
CA LEU A 402 -15.65 24.33 -7.31
C LEU A 402 -14.15 24.59 -7.09
N ILE A 403 -13.47 25.27 -8.01
CA ILE A 403 -12.05 25.59 -7.86
C ILE A 403 -11.85 26.52 -6.66
N GLU A 404 -12.62 27.58 -6.56
CA GLU A 404 -12.54 28.56 -5.46
C GLU A 404 -12.78 27.91 -4.09
N ASN A 405 -13.72 26.97 -3.99
CA ASN A 405 -14.07 26.33 -2.73
C ASN A 405 -13.10 25.18 -2.34
N HIS A 406 -12.68 24.35 -3.29
CA HIS A 406 -11.91 23.13 -2.99
C HIS A 406 -10.40 23.26 -3.24
N TYR A 407 -10.00 24.24 -4.05
CA TYR A 407 -8.62 24.45 -4.48
C TYR A 407 -8.09 25.85 -4.16
N ALA A 408 -8.71 26.58 -3.22
CA ALA A 408 -8.25 27.91 -2.79
C ALA A 408 -6.76 27.91 -2.44
N TRP A 409 -6.25 26.83 -1.82
CA TRP A 409 -4.85 26.63 -1.51
C TRP A 409 -3.94 26.68 -2.76
N ALA A 410 -4.39 26.14 -3.90
CA ALA A 410 -3.67 26.16 -5.16
C ALA A 410 -3.67 27.56 -5.81
N LEU A 411 -4.77 28.30 -5.66
CA LEU A 411 -4.89 29.67 -6.14
C LEU A 411 -4.03 30.64 -5.34
N GLN A 412 -3.86 30.42 -4.05
CA GLN A 412 -3.09 31.28 -3.14
C GLN A 412 -1.60 30.95 -3.12
N TYR A 413 -1.19 29.81 -3.69
CA TYR A 413 0.20 29.38 -3.63
C TYR A 413 1.11 30.29 -4.46
N ASP A 414 2.25 30.69 -3.88
CA ASP A 414 3.26 31.48 -4.57
C ASP A 414 4.23 30.57 -5.34
N PHE A 415 3.99 30.41 -6.63
CA PHE A 415 4.83 29.60 -7.53
C PHE A 415 6.17 30.25 -7.90
N SER A 416 6.45 31.49 -7.48
CA SER A 416 7.75 32.14 -7.67
C SER A 416 8.83 31.61 -6.71
N GLN A 417 8.42 30.96 -5.63
CA GLN A 417 9.34 30.40 -4.64
C GLN A 417 10.16 29.25 -5.22
N ALA A 418 11.43 29.14 -4.82
CA ALA A 418 12.32 28.06 -5.26
C ALA A 418 11.72 26.67 -5.00
N LYS A 419 11.09 26.48 -3.84
CA LYS A 419 10.43 25.23 -3.46
C LYS A 419 9.28 24.79 -4.39
N ALA A 420 8.70 25.73 -5.15
CA ALA A 420 7.69 25.41 -6.15
C ALA A 420 8.22 24.58 -7.32
N ASN A 421 9.51 24.49 -7.48
CA ASN A 421 10.20 23.75 -8.54
C ASN A 421 10.82 22.44 -8.07
N TYR A 422 10.58 22.03 -6.82
CA TYR A 422 11.01 20.73 -6.36
C TYR A 422 10.22 19.60 -7.01
N TYR A 423 10.92 18.51 -7.30
CA TYR A 423 10.38 17.33 -7.93
C TYR A 423 10.61 16.11 -7.06
N PHE A 424 9.67 15.18 -7.06
CA PHE A 424 9.98 13.80 -6.82
C PHE A 424 10.50 13.22 -8.12
N TRP A 425 11.68 12.64 -8.11
CA TRP A 425 12.27 12.07 -9.29
C TRP A 425 12.92 10.72 -8.97
N TYR A 426 13.00 9.88 -9.99
CA TYR A 426 13.56 8.55 -9.90
C TYR A 426 14.76 8.48 -10.82
N ARG A 427 15.86 7.96 -10.29
CA ARG A 427 17.02 7.65 -11.08
C ARG A 427 16.91 6.23 -11.61
N SER A 428 17.10 6.01 -12.93
CA SER A 428 16.92 4.73 -13.60
C SER A 428 18.18 3.86 -13.65
N GLU A 429 19.32 4.30 -13.14
CA GLU A 429 20.51 3.46 -13.09
C GLU A 429 20.35 2.38 -12.01
N GLU A 430 20.30 1.12 -12.43
CA GLU A 430 20.33 -0.12 -11.63
C GLU A 430 19.34 -0.21 -10.46
N LYS A 431 18.99 0.91 -9.85
CA LYS A 431 18.03 1.01 -8.73
C LYS A 431 17.31 2.34 -8.83
N MET A 432 16.00 2.28 -8.86
CA MET A 432 15.20 3.47 -8.78
C MET A 432 15.34 4.06 -7.38
N GLU A 433 16.17 5.08 -7.25
CA GLU A 433 16.32 5.86 -6.04
C GLU A 433 15.40 7.07 -6.09
N PRO A 434 14.31 7.09 -5.34
CA PRO A 434 13.46 8.27 -5.26
C PRO A 434 14.18 9.37 -4.50
N ARG A 435 14.14 10.58 -5.03
CA ARG A 435 14.75 11.77 -4.44
C ARG A 435 13.76 12.92 -4.43
N ILE A 436 13.98 13.86 -3.53
CA ILE A 436 13.30 15.15 -3.50
C ILE A 436 14.34 16.22 -3.76
N GLY A 437 14.07 17.14 -4.67
CA GLY A 437 14.97 18.25 -4.95
C GLY A 437 14.80 18.82 -6.35
N GLU A 438 15.79 19.58 -6.78
CA GLU A 438 15.87 20.10 -8.13
C GLU A 438 16.13 18.96 -9.13
N ARG A 439 15.56 19.11 -10.31
CA ARG A 439 15.71 18.13 -11.39
C ARG A 439 17.15 18.09 -11.88
N PHE A 440 17.75 16.90 -11.87
CA PHE A 440 18.93 16.64 -12.67
C PHE A 440 18.50 16.13 -14.05
N LYS A 441 19.08 16.65 -15.11
CA LYS A 441 18.82 16.22 -16.49
C LYS A 441 19.65 14.97 -16.79
N GLU A 442 19.27 13.82 -16.23
CA GLU A 442 19.89 12.54 -16.57
C GLU A 442 18.94 11.73 -17.47
N PRO A 443 19.44 11.02 -18.48
CA PRO A 443 18.63 10.14 -19.31
C PRO A 443 17.92 9.07 -18.47
N GLY A 444 16.63 8.81 -18.75
CA GLY A 444 15.86 7.79 -18.07
C GLY A 444 15.23 8.21 -16.74
N GLU A 445 15.28 9.46 -16.36
CA GLU A 445 14.60 9.98 -15.17
C GLU A 445 13.09 10.10 -15.41
N GLU A 446 12.32 9.42 -14.59
CA GLU A 446 10.91 9.72 -14.41
C GLU A 446 10.75 10.70 -13.25
N ASN A 447 9.99 11.76 -13.43
CA ASN A 447 9.75 12.74 -12.40
C ASN A 447 8.26 13.06 -12.22
N GLU A 448 7.91 13.32 -10.99
CA GLU A 448 6.60 13.82 -10.58
C GLU A 448 6.81 15.15 -9.85
N MET A 449 6.20 16.20 -10.34
CA MET A 449 6.19 17.48 -9.66
C MET A 449 5.01 17.53 -8.69
N PRO A 450 5.22 17.59 -7.38
CA PRO A 450 4.15 17.61 -6.39
C PRO A 450 3.13 18.71 -6.62
N LEU A 451 3.61 19.89 -7.03
CA LEU A 451 2.75 21.04 -7.36
C LEU A 451 2.12 21.00 -8.75
N THR A 452 2.33 19.92 -9.53
CA THR A 452 1.75 19.83 -10.87
C THR A 452 0.24 20.05 -10.84
N ILE A 453 -0.46 19.44 -9.88
CA ILE A 453 -1.91 19.60 -9.77
C ILE A 453 -2.30 21.04 -9.44
N ALA A 454 -1.62 21.64 -8.48
CA ALA A 454 -1.85 23.06 -8.13
C ALA A 454 -1.64 23.99 -9.32
N ARG A 455 -0.59 23.78 -10.11
CA ARG A 455 -0.33 24.53 -11.35
C ARG A 455 -1.42 24.34 -12.39
N LEU A 456 -1.80 23.08 -12.65
CA LEU A 456 -2.85 22.77 -13.61
C LEU A 456 -4.21 23.36 -13.21
N VAL A 457 -4.52 23.35 -11.92
CA VAL A 457 -5.73 23.99 -11.38
C VAL A 457 -5.67 25.51 -11.60
N ARG A 458 -4.51 26.15 -11.30
CA ARG A 458 -4.30 27.56 -11.51
C ARG A 458 -4.43 27.95 -12.98
N ASP A 459 -3.75 27.21 -13.87
CA ASP A 459 -3.82 27.42 -15.31
C ASP A 459 -5.26 27.25 -15.85
N CYS A 460 -5.99 26.28 -15.32
CA CYS A 460 -7.39 26.07 -15.67
C CYS A 460 -8.27 27.25 -15.20
N TYR A 461 -8.07 27.72 -13.97
CA TYR A 461 -8.79 28.88 -13.42
C TYR A 461 -8.55 30.13 -14.23
N ASP A 462 -7.29 30.46 -14.53
CA ASP A 462 -6.90 31.62 -15.34
C ASP A 462 -7.48 31.51 -16.77
N CYS A 463 -7.51 30.30 -17.33
CA CYS A 463 -8.13 30.02 -18.63
C CYS A 463 -9.65 30.23 -18.59
N ILE A 464 -10.33 29.85 -17.51
CA ILE A 464 -11.77 30.08 -17.32
C ILE A 464 -12.06 31.60 -17.26
N ILE A 465 -11.30 32.35 -16.46
CA ILE A 465 -11.45 33.81 -16.36
C ILE A 465 -11.31 34.45 -17.75
N ALA A 466 -10.20 34.17 -18.45
CA ALA A 466 -9.94 34.71 -19.78
C ALA A 466 -11.00 34.29 -20.82
N TYR A 467 -11.60 33.13 -20.66
CA TYR A 467 -12.67 32.63 -21.54
C TYR A 467 -13.98 33.37 -21.30
N CYS A 468 -14.35 33.58 -20.03
CA CYS A 468 -15.54 34.33 -19.65
C CYS A 468 -15.42 35.80 -20.08
N ASP A 469 -14.29 36.45 -19.85
CA ASP A 469 -14.05 37.85 -20.25
C ASP A 469 -14.19 38.10 -21.76
N LYS A 470 -13.93 37.08 -22.59
CA LYS A 470 -14.02 37.17 -24.05
C LYS A 470 -15.43 36.93 -24.61
N LYS A 471 -16.23 36.10 -23.94
CA LYS A 471 -17.49 35.59 -24.51
C LYS A 471 -18.74 36.24 -23.96
N THR A 472 -18.71 36.93 -22.82
CA THR A 472 -19.94 37.29 -22.13
C THR A 472 -20.02 38.74 -21.69
N ASP A 473 -21.13 39.39 -22.01
CA ASP A 473 -21.70 40.42 -21.14
C ASP A 473 -21.97 39.81 -19.77
N GLU A 474 -21.70 40.51 -18.69
CA GLU A 474 -21.67 40.00 -17.29
C GLU A 474 -22.86 39.11 -16.86
N ASN A 475 -23.97 39.12 -17.57
CA ASN A 475 -25.19 38.33 -17.29
C ASN A 475 -25.28 36.98 -18.01
N GLU A 476 -24.32 36.56 -18.81
CA GLU A 476 -24.37 35.31 -19.59
C GLU A 476 -23.36 34.24 -19.16
N SER A 477 -22.46 34.54 -18.23
CA SER A 477 -21.44 33.57 -17.75
C SER A 477 -22.05 32.29 -17.17
N ASP A 478 -23.22 32.37 -16.56
CA ASP A 478 -23.94 31.21 -15.98
C ASP A 478 -24.54 30.28 -17.04
N LYS A 479 -24.63 30.72 -18.29
CA LYS A 479 -25.19 29.91 -19.39
C LYS A 479 -24.16 29.11 -20.15
N VAL A 480 -22.87 29.46 -20.01
CA VAL A 480 -21.79 28.76 -20.71
C VAL A 480 -21.51 27.40 -20.04
N MET A 481 -21.58 26.35 -20.82
CA MET A 481 -21.36 24.97 -20.31
C MET A 481 -19.88 24.57 -20.40
N VAL A 482 -19.48 23.67 -19.48
CA VAL A 482 -18.14 23.06 -19.51
C VAL A 482 -17.86 22.39 -20.84
N ALA A 483 -18.87 21.80 -21.51
CA ALA A 483 -18.72 21.24 -22.84
C ALA A 483 -18.18 22.27 -23.86
N GLU A 484 -18.77 23.46 -23.89
CA GLU A 484 -18.36 24.54 -24.80
C GLU A 484 -16.94 25.04 -24.47
N PHE A 485 -16.66 25.24 -23.18
CA PHE A 485 -15.32 25.62 -22.72
C PHE A 485 -14.26 24.61 -23.17
N LEU A 486 -14.55 23.31 -23.05
CA LEU A 486 -13.58 22.27 -23.41
C LEU A 486 -13.42 22.05 -24.92
N ILE A 487 -14.39 22.42 -25.74
CA ILE A 487 -14.23 22.45 -27.20
C ILE A 487 -13.16 23.47 -27.57
N ASP A 488 -13.20 24.67 -26.98
CA ASP A 488 -12.22 25.72 -27.24
C ASP A 488 -10.90 25.51 -26.48
N ASN A 489 -10.92 24.74 -25.36
CA ASN A 489 -9.79 24.52 -24.47
C ASN A 489 -9.57 23.02 -24.14
N PRO A 490 -9.32 22.15 -25.12
CA PRO A 490 -9.30 20.69 -24.93
C PRO A 490 -8.18 20.22 -23.99
N ARG A 491 -7.11 20.99 -23.82
CA ARG A 491 -6.01 20.69 -22.88
C ARG A 491 -6.46 20.67 -21.41
N GLN A 492 -7.54 21.38 -21.09
CA GLN A 492 -8.08 21.46 -19.75
C GLN A 492 -8.95 20.23 -19.35
N ALA A 493 -9.30 19.37 -20.30
CA ALA A 493 -10.23 18.27 -20.06
C ALA A 493 -9.81 17.33 -18.91
N SER A 494 -8.53 17.04 -18.78
CA SER A 494 -8.01 16.15 -17.73
C SER A 494 -8.16 16.76 -16.35
N ILE A 495 -7.77 18.03 -16.19
CA ILE A 495 -7.84 18.70 -14.90
C ILE A 495 -9.29 19.03 -14.51
N VAL A 496 -10.14 19.38 -15.47
CA VAL A 496 -11.58 19.61 -15.24
C VAL A 496 -12.26 18.35 -14.70
N LYS A 497 -12.03 17.18 -15.33
CA LYS A 497 -12.52 15.88 -14.82
C LYS A 497 -12.08 15.63 -13.38
N ARG A 498 -10.80 15.89 -13.08
CA ARG A 498 -10.26 15.70 -11.75
C ARG A 498 -10.93 16.63 -10.73
N ILE A 499 -11.06 17.92 -11.03
CA ILE A 499 -11.71 18.90 -10.17
C ILE A 499 -13.16 18.48 -9.88
N GLN A 500 -13.94 18.16 -10.91
CA GLN A 500 -15.34 17.73 -10.77
C GLN A 500 -15.48 16.45 -9.94
N THR A 501 -14.54 15.51 -10.08
CA THR A 501 -14.57 14.25 -9.33
C THR A 501 -14.14 14.45 -7.89
N MET A 502 -13.02 15.12 -7.67
CA MET A 502 -12.44 15.25 -6.33
C MET A 502 -13.22 16.21 -5.43
N SER A 503 -13.93 17.18 -5.98
CA SER A 503 -14.82 18.06 -5.21
C SER A 503 -15.98 17.30 -4.55
N GLN A 504 -16.31 16.10 -5.04
CA GLN A 504 -17.36 15.23 -4.47
C GLN A 504 -16.81 14.24 -3.44
N GLU A 505 -15.49 14.09 -3.33
CA GLU A 505 -14.87 13.20 -2.36
C GLU A 505 -14.73 13.87 -1.00
N CYS A 506 -15.04 13.14 0.07
CA CYS A 506 -15.12 13.68 1.44
C CYS A 506 -13.83 14.37 1.89
N TYR A 507 -12.68 13.75 1.53
CA TYR A 507 -11.37 14.30 1.89
C TYR A 507 -10.67 14.99 0.71
N GLY A 508 -11.21 14.93 -0.49
CA GLY A 508 -10.72 15.66 -1.67
C GLY A 508 -9.25 15.39 -2.03
N GLU A 509 -8.61 16.41 -2.55
CA GLU A 509 -7.16 16.37 -2.80
C GLU A 509 -6.39 16.50 -1.48
N ILE A 510 -5.26 15.81 -1.37
CA ILE A 510 -4.36 15.99 -0.24
C ILE A 510 -3.76 17.40 -0.32
N ARG A 511 -4.10 18.25 0.62
CA ARG A 511 -3.54 19.59 0.75
C ARG A 511 -2.09 19.50 1.19
N GLY A 512 -1.22 20.37 0.70
CA GLY A 512 0.19 20.37 1.08
C GLY A 512 0.94 19.10 0.66
N ASN A 513 0.39 18.30 -0.25
CA ASN A 513 1.13 17.36 -1.10
C ASN A 513 2.19 18.04 -1.89
N VAL A 514 2.27 19.18 -1.57
CA VAL A 514 3.22 20.11 -1.93
C VAL A 514 4.47 19.61 -1.30
N ALA A 515 5.36 18.99 -2.08
CA ALA A 515 6.70 18.82 -1.59
C ALA A 515 7.18 20.21 -1.20
N ASP A 516 7.12 20.42 0.06
CA ASP A 516 7.85 21.52 0.66
C ASP A 516 9.31 21.06 0.76
N ILE A 517 10.23 22.01 0.77
CA ILE A 517 11.64 21.78 1.08
C ILE A 517 11.80 21.02 2.42
N ASP A 518 10.84 21.14 3.30
CA ASP A 518 10.78 20.48 4.60
C ASP A 518 10.19 19.06 4.55
N MET A 519 9.56 18.66 3.43
CA MET A 519 9.05 17.30 3.26
C MET A 519 10.22 16.31 3.14
N ARG A 520 10.19 15.31 3.97
CA ARG A 520 11.27 14.31 4.01
C ARG A 520 10.83 13.00 3.36
N PRO A 521 11.77 12.25 2.79
CA PRO A 521 11.51 10.89 2.31
C PRO A 521 10.80 10.01 3.34
N MET A 522 11.12 10.19 4.63
CA MET A 522 10.52 9.47 5.74
C MET A 522 9.01 9.66 5.83
N ASP A 523 8.50 10.86 5.59
CA ASP A 523 7.07 11.15 5.70
C ASP A 523 6.27 10.37 4.63
N LEU A 524 6.83 10.21 3.43
CA LEU A 524 6.25 9.38 2.38
C LEU A 524 6.33 7.88 2.67
N LEU A 525 7.41 7.45 3.32
CA LEU A 525 7.57 6.06 3.72
C LEU A 525 6.57 5.64 4.80
N ARG A 526 6.24 6.53 5.70
CA ARG A 526 5.19 6.31 6.70
C ARG A 526 3.83 6.06 6.04
N CYS A 527 3.50 6.82 4.99
CA CYS A 527 2.30 6.55 4.18
C CYS A 527 2.36 5.13 3.56
N LYS A 528 3.51 4.73 3.03
CA LYS A 528 3.69 3.38 2.45
C LYS A 528 3.52 2.27 3.49
N LEU A 529 4.03 2.46 4.70
CA LEU A 529 3.84 1.53 5.82
C LEU A 529 2.34 1.33 6.11
N SER A 530 1.61 2.42 6.25
CA SER A 530 0.19 2.36 6.61
C SER A 530 -0.70 1.83 5.51
N PHE A 531 -0.55 2.33 4.27
CA PHE A 531 -1.43 1.98 3.16
C PHE A 531 -1.18 0.59 2.59
N PHE A 532 0.08 0.26 2.29
CA PHE A 532 0.40 -1.02 1.69
C PHE A 532 0.55 -2.13 2.71
N GLY A 533 0.91 -1.81 3.96
CA GLY A 533 1.11 -2.79 5.01
C GLY A 533 2.55 -3.29 5.11
N VAL A 534 3.50 -2.42 4.82
CA VAL A 534 4.91 -2.73 5.04
C VAL A 534 5.13 -3.00 6.53
N SER A 535 5.76 -4.11 6.86
CA SER A 535 5.96 -4.53 8.24
C SER A 535 7.29 -4.08 8.83
N LYS A 536 8.28 -3.86 7.98
CA LYS A 536 9.61 -3.42 8.38
C LYS A 536 10.21 -2.45 7.37
N PHE A 537 10.96 -1.54 7.91
CA PHE A 537 11.65 -0.50 7.23
C PHE A 537 13.15 -0.62 7.55
N ASP A 538 13.97 -0.81 6.52
CA ASP A 538 15.42 -0.92 6.66
C ASP A 538 16.10 0.14 5.77
N PRO A 539 16.43 1.29 6.32
CA PRO A 539 17.12 2.34 5.58
C PRO A 539 18.58 1.95 5.34
N LYS A 540 18.97 1.90 4.08
CA LYS A 540 20.36 1.60 3.67
C LYS A 540 21.18 2.86 3.39
N SER A 541 20.52 3.97 3.11
CA SER A 541 21.14 5.29 2.95
C SER A 541 20.09 6.37 3.21
N LYS A 542 20.49 7.64 3.18
CA LYS A 542 19.55 8.77 3.26
C LYS A 542 18.50 8.75 2.15
N LEU A 543 18.74 8.03 1.07
CA LEU A 543 17.96 8.06 -0.15
C LEU A 543 17.29 6.71 -0.46
N TRP A 544 17.76 5.61 0.13
CA TRP A 544 17.32 4.28 -0.23
C TRP A 544 16.86 3.48 0.97
N VAL A 545 15.66 2.92 0.84
CA VAL A 545 15.00 2.17 1.89
C VAL A 545 14.56 0.83 1.37
N ARG A 546 14.91 -0.22 2.10
CA ARG A 546 14.31 -1.54 1.94
C ARG A 546 13.07 -1.64 2.80
N ASN A 547 12.00 -2.13 2.20
CA ASN A 547 10.78 -2.45 2.92
C ASN A 547 10.60 -3.96 2.94
N THR A 548 10.07 -4.47 4.03
CA THR A 548 9.66 -5.87 4.16
C THR A 548 8.14 -5.93 4.27
N MET A 549 7.52 -6.80 3.47
CA MET A 549 6.09 -7.04 3.44
C MET A 549 5.82 -8.48 3.89
N PHE A 550 4.63 -8.77 4.37
CA PHE A 550 4.18 -10.11 4.79
C PHE A 550 5.03 -10.79 5.90
N GLN A 551 5.85 -10.04 6.61
CA GLN A 551 6.57 -10.58 7.75
C GLN A 551 5.59 -10.83 8.90
N GLY A 552 5.58 -12.05 9.42
CA GLY A 552 4.61 -12.51 10.42
C GLY A 552 3.31 -13.05 9.81
N ALA A 553 3.06 -12.81 8.52
CA ALA A 553 1.83 -13.25 7.86
C ALA A 553 1.72 -14.79 7.81
N PRO A 554 0.47 -15.32 7.81
CA PRO A 554 0.21 -16.74 7.62
C PRO A 554 0.95 -17.31 6.39
N VAL A 555 1.28 -18.59 6.43
CA VAL A 555 1.82 -19.36 5.31
C VAL A 555 0.72 -20.20 4.67
N LEU A 556 1.00 -20.88 3.54
CA LEU A 556 -0.01 -21.66 2.82
C LEU A 556 -0.62 -22.77 3.69
N SER A 557 0.16 -23.39 4.58
CA SER A 557 -0.32 -24.40 5.51
C SER A 557 -1.27 -23.87 6.60
N ASP A 558 -1.32 -22.56 6.80
CA ASP A 558 -2.23 -21.93 7.74
C ASP A 558 -3.62 -21.68 7.15
N ILE A 559 -3.75 -21.72 5.81
CA ILE A 559 -5.05 -21.53 5.14
C ILE A 559 -5.97 -22.69 5.51
N GLY A 560 -7.18 -22.37 5.95
CA GLY A 560 -8.14 -23.38 6.47
C GLY A 560 -8.01 -23.67 7.97
N GLN A 561 -6.99 -23.15 8.63
CA GLN A 561 -6.86 -23.20 10.09
C GLN A 561 -7.57 -22.00 10.75
N PRO A 562 -7.90 -22.08 12.04
CA PRO A 562 -8.38 -20.90 12.76
C PRO A 562 -7.42 -19.73 12.60
N PHE A 563 -7.90 -18.65 12.01
CA PHE A 563 -7.07 -17.51 11.66
C PHE A 563 -6.94 -16.52 12.82
N ALA A 564 -5.71 -16.26 13.22
CA ALA A 564 -5.36 -15.18 14.14
C ALA A 564 -4.70 -14.04 13.36
N ASP A 565 -5.37 -12.89 13.26
CA ASP A 565 -4.85 -11.70 12.58
C ASP A 565 -4.03 -10.82 13.55
N ASP A 566 -3.07 -11.43 14.26
CA ASP A 566 -2.26 -10.77 15.29
C ASP A 566 -0.79 -10.55 14.89
N TRP A 567 -0.49 -10.66 13.60
CA TRP A 567 0.86 -10.54 13.02
C TRP A 567 1.29 -9.09 12.72
N TYR A 568 0.57 -8.11 13.26
CA TYR A 568 1.01 -6.72 13.33
C TYR A 568 2.22 -6.60 14.28
N PHE A 569 3.12 -5.64 14.03
CA PHE A 569 4.38 -5.43 14.77
C PHE A 569 5.25 -6.70 14.89
N PRO A 570 5.72 -7.27 13.77
CA PRO A 570 6.57 -8.47 13.82
C PRO A 570 7.90 -8.17 14.52
N THR A 571 8.29 -9.04 15.44
CA THR A 571 9.52 -8.92 16.25
C THR A 571 10.40 -10.14 16.08
N ALA A 572 11.72 -9.96 16.18
CA ALA A 572 12.68 -11.07 16.16
C ALA A 572 12.70 -11.84 17.49
N GLN A 573 12.40 -11.16 18.59
CA GLN A 573 12.34 -11.77 19.92
C GLN A 573 11.09 -12.66 20.05
N ALA A 574 11.25 -13.79 20.71
CA ALA A 574 10.09 -14.60 21.10
C ALA A 574 9.20 -13.75 22.02
N GLN A 575 7.92 -13.65 21.66
CA GLN A 575 6.97 -12.97 22.56
C GLN A 575 6.82 -13.82 23.81
N PRO A 576 6.84 -13.24 25.03
CA PRO A 576 6.45 -13.99 26.21
C PRO A 576 5.02 -14.49 25.98
N ALA A 577 4.78 -15.76 26.32
CA ALA A 577 3.45 -16.36 26.26
C ALA A 577 2.46 -15.46 27.02
N ALA A 578 1.32 -15.17 26.40
CA ALA A 578 0.29 -14.28 26.92
C ALA A 578 -0.39 -14.83 28.18
#